data_bf84ed46a111098fc8829ccdd79db582
#
_entry.id   bf84ed46a111098fc8829ccdd79db582
#
_cell.length_a   1.000
_cell.length_b   1.000
_cell.length_c   1.000
_cell.angle_alpha   90.00
_cell.angle_beta   90.00
_cell.angle_gamma   90.00
#
_symmetry.space_group_name_H-M   'P 1'
#
loop_
_entity.id
_entity.type
_entity.pdbx_description
1 polymer ?
#
loop_
_entity_poly.entity_id
_entity_poly.type
_entity_poly.pdbx_seq_one_letter_code
_entity_poly.pdbx_strand_id
1 'polypeptide(L)'
;ILIPVAAAFVSDLLINNVLYSEYYDGFTWMAEGSVWMYLIYGAIAVLGMFALRTVSVGRVLGASLGSSVLFFLASNFLCWPGNMMYAQNAGGLMTCYAAGLPFFPGTVAGDLVYSTALFGGFALLQRYLPELRAVPVRR
;
A
#
# COMPACT_ATOMS: atom_id res chain seq x y z
N ILE A 1 8.88 -6.80 -5.79
CA ILE A 1 9.07 -5.43 -5.25
C ILE A 1 8.92 -4.39 -6.36
N LEU A 2 9.53 -4.57 -7.53
CA LEU A 2 9.48 -3.57 -8.62
C LEU A 2 8.07 -3.30 -9.14
N ILE A 3 7.23 -4.33 -9.28
CA ILE A 3 5.87 -4.19 -9.85
C ILE A 3 4.98 -3.24 -9.03
N PRO A 4 4.80 -3.43 -7.70
CA PRO A 4 3.95 -2.52 -6.93
C PRO A 4 4.51 -1.10 -6.87
N VAL A 5 5.82 -0.91 -6.79
CA VAL A 5 6.44 0.42 -6.80
C VAL A 5 6.27 1.10 -8.16
N ALA A 6 6.48 0.36 -9.27
CA ALA A 6 6.26 0.90 -10.60
C ALA A 6 4.79 1.24 -10.85
N ALA A 7 3.85 0.41 -10.38
CA ALA A 7 2.42 0.70 -10.48
C ALA A 7 2.04 1.96 -9.69
N ALA A 8 2.57 2.13 -8.48
CA ALA A 8 2.38 3.34 -7.69
C ALA A 8 2.92 4.58 -8.41
N PHE A 9 4.13 4.49 -8.98
CA PHE A 9 4.74 5.59 -9.72
C PHE A 9 3.91 5.99 -10.95
N VAL A 10 3.45 5.01 -11.75
CA VAL A 10 2.57 5.30 -12.91
C VAL A 10 1.25 5.91 -12.46
N SER A 11 0.67 5.42 -11.36
CA SER A 11 -0.54 5.99 -10.77
C SER A 11 -0.32 7.44 -10.35
N ASP A 12 0.78 7.74 -9.67
CA ASP A 12 1.12 9.11 -9.24
C ASP A 12 1.31 10.06 -10.43
N LEU A 13 1.96 9.60 -11.51
CA LEU A 13 2.09 10.39 -12.74
C LEU A 13 0.72 10.78 -13.30
N LEU A 14 -0.22 9.84 -13.35
CA LEU A 14 -1.58 10.11 -13.83
C LEU A 14 -2.34 11.03 -12.88
N ILE A 15 -2.26 10.76 -11.59
CA ILE A 15 -2.97 11.54 -10.56
C ILE A 15 -2.44 12.99 -10.55
N ASN A 16 -1.14 13.19 -10.48
CA ASN A 16 -0.56 14.53 -10.36
C ASN A 16 -0.75 15.37 -11.62
N ASN A 17 -0.68 14.76 -12.81
CA ASN A 17 -0.68 15.52 -14.06
C ASN A 17 -2.05 15.56 -14.77
N VAL A 18 -3.01 14.73 -14.34
CA VAL A 18 -4.36 14.71 -14.93
C VAL A 18 -5.40 15.17 -13.92
N LEU A 19 -5.45 14.56 -12.73
CA LEU A 19 -6.48 14.84 -11.74
C LEU A 19 -6.16 16.08 -10.90
N TYR A 20 -4.91 16.27 -10.53
CA TYR A 20 -4.43 17.35 -9.69
C TYR A 20 -3.52 18.35 -10.44
N SER A 21 -3.64 18.41 -11.78
CA SER A 21 -2.84 19.32 -12.61
C SER A 21 -2.99 20.80 -12.23
N GLU A 22 -4.14 21.19 -11.67
CA GLU A 22 -4.40 22.56 -11.20
C GLU A 22 -3.59 22.94 -9.94
N TYR A 23 -3.06 21.97 -9.20
CA TYR A 23 -2.27 22.22 -7.99
C TYR A 23 -0.76 22.32 -8.26
N TYR A 24 -0.32 22.07 -9.49
CA TYR A 24 1.08 22.10 -9.88
C TYR A 24 1.30 23.05 -11.07
N ASP A 25 2.37 23.84 -10.99
CA ASP A 25 2.72 24.82 -12.05
C ASP A 25 3.28 24.17 -13.34
N GLY A 26 3.21 22.86 -13.47
CA GLY A 26 3.71 22.12 -14.62
C GLY A 26 3.75 20.62 -14.41
N PHE A 27 4.39 19.90 -15.35
CA PHE A 27 4.48 18.45 -15.29
C PHE A 27 5.26 17.98 -14.04
N THR A 28 4.60 17.22 -13.21
CA THR A 28 5.13 16.73 -11.93
C THR A 28 5.46 15.25 -11.99
N TRP A 29 6.75 14.92 -11.96
CA TRP A 29 7.23 13.54 -11.92
C TRP A 29 6.96 12.85 -10.57
N MET A 30 7.15 13.58 -9.50
CA MET A 30 6.98 13.10 -8.12
C MET A 30 6.51 14.25 -7.24
N ALA A 31 5.42 14.06 -6.52
CA ALA A 31 4.98 14.99 -5.50
C ALA A 31 5.92 14.96 -4.29
N GLU A 32 5.95 16.03 -3.50
CA GLU A 32 6.69 16.04 -2.23
C GLU A 32 6.24 14.89 -1.33
N GLY A 33 7.19 14.19 -0.76
CA GLY A 33 6.91 13.03 0.11
C GLY A 33 6.65 11.70 -0.60
N SER A 34 6.49 11.65 -1.93
CA SER A 34 6.26 10.40 -2.68
C SER A 34 7.34 9.34 -2.43
N VAL A 35 8.59 9.74 -2.27
CA VAL A 35 9.70 8.83 -1.96
C VAL A 35 9.43 8.01 -0.69
N TRP A 36 8.90 8.65 0.33
CA TRP A 36 8.55 7.98 1.59
C TRP A 36 7.42 6.98 1.41
N MET A 37 6.42 7.32 0.57
CA MET A 37 5.33 6.40 0.23
C MET A 37 5.85 5.17 -0.52
N TYR A 38 6.76 5.36 -1.48
CA TYR A 38 7.38 4.24 -2.20
C TYR A 38 8.20 3.33 -1.28
N LEU A 39 8.89 3.90 -0.30
CA LEU A 39 9.60 3.11 0.72
C LEU A 39 8.63 2.29 1.57
N ILE A 40 7.48 2.85 1.96
CA ILE A 40 6.44 2.12 2.68
C ILE A 40 5.88 0.98 1.81
N TYR A 41 5.55 1.25 0.54
CA TYR A 41 5.08 0.21 -0.39
C TYR A 41 6.12 -0.89 -0.60
N GLY A 42 7.39 -0.51 -0.72
CA GLY A 42 8.49 -1.46 -0.79
C GLY A 42 8.59 -2.34 0.46
N ALA A 43 8.48 -1.75 1.65
CA ALA A 43 8.49 -2.47 2.93
C ALA A 43 7.30 -3.43 3.02
N ILE A 44 6.10 -3.00 2.65
CA ILE A 44 4.89 -3.84 2.61
C ILE A 44 5.09 -5.01 1.64
N ALA A 45 5.65 -4.75 0.45
CA ALA A 45 5.93 -5.80 -0.52
C ALA A 45 6.93 -6.84 0.02
N VAL A 46 7.98 -6.39 0.71
CA VAL A 46 8.94 -7.29 1.38
C VAL A 46 8.26 -8.12 2.46
N LEU A 47 7.46 -7.50 3.32
CA LEU A 47 6.69 -8.23 4.34
C LEU A 47 5.74 -9.25 3.72
N GLY A 48 5.05 -8.89 2.62
CA GLY A 48 4.20 -9.80 1.86
C GLY A 48 4.96 -11.02 1.33
N MET A 49 6.19 -10.84 0.83
CA MET A 49 7.03 -11.95 0.36
C MET A 49 7.35 -12.96 1.48
N PHE A 50 7.52 -12.51 2.71
CA PHE A 50 7.76 -13.40 3.85
C PHE A 50 6.47 -14.01 4.39
N ALA A 51 5.42 -13.20 4.55
CA ALA A 51 4.14 -13.63 5.12
C ALA A 51 3.39 -14.63 4.23
N LEU A 52 3.49 -14.45 2.90
CA LEU A 52 2.75 -15.21 1.89
C LEU A 52 3.60 -16.30 1.20
N ARG A 53 4.66 -16.78 1.83
CA ARG A 53 5.44 -17.93 1.32
C ARG A 53 4.57 -19.16 1.06
N THR A 54 3.53 -19.35 1.86
CA THR A 54 2.45 -20.29 1.58
C THR A 54 1.15 -19.50 1.60
N VAL A 55 0.44 -19.50 0.46
CA VAL A 55 -0.81 -18.75 0.31
C VAL A 55 -1.94 -19.53 0.98
N SER A 56 -2.60 -18.90 1.94
CA SER A 56 -3.83 -19.39 2.55
C SER A 56 -4.72 -18.18 2.89
N VAL A 57 -6.02 -18.40 3.01
CA VAL A 57 -6.98 -17.33 3.30
C VAL A 57 -6.59 -16.56 4.57
N GLY A 58 -6.27 -17.29 5.65
CA GLY A 58 -5.87 -16.65 6.91
C GLY A 58 -4.59 -15.82 6.79
N ARG A 59 -3.60 -16.29 6.02
CA ARG A 59 -2.36 -15.55 5.78
C ARG A 59 -2.58 -14.32 4.90
N VAL A 60 -3.42 -14.41 3.87
CA VAL A 60 -3.77 -13.27 3.03
C VAL A 60 -4.49 -12.20 3.84
N LEU A 61 -5.50 -12.60 4.63
CA LEU A 61 -6.21 -11.66 5.52
C LEU A 61 -5.28 -11.03 6.56
N GLY A 62 -4.44 -11.85 7.21
CA GLY A 62 -3.49 -11.34 8.20
C GLY A 62 -2.44 -10.41 7.60
N ALA A 63 -1.90 -10.72 6.42
CA ALA A 63 -0.96 -9.87 5.71
C ALA A 63 -1.63 -8.56 5.25
N SER A 64 -2.87 -8.63 4.75
CA SER A 64 -3.64 -7.46 4.34
C SER A 64 -3.88 -6.50 5.51
N LEU A 65 -4.39 -7.02 6.63
CA LEU A 65 -4.60 -6.21 7.84
C LEU A 65 -3.29 -5.64 8.41
N GLY A 66 -2.23 -6.47 8.43
CA GLY A 66 -0.90 -6.03 8.86
C GLY A 66 -0.33 -4.93 7.97
N SER A 67 -0.55 -5.01 6.67
CA SER A 67 -0.17 -3.96 5.71
C SER A 67 -0.92 -2.67 5.94
N SER A 68 -2.24 -2.72 6.17
CA SER A 68 -3.06 -1.55 6.49
C SER A 68 -2.56 -0.84 7.76
N VAL A 69 -2.28 -1.62 8.81
CA VAL A 69 -1.75 -1.07 10.08
C VAL A 69 -0.37 -0.46 9.87
N LEU A 70 0.54 -1.17 9.19
CA LEU A 70 1.88 -0.66 8.90
C LEU A 70 1.82 0.63 8.08
N PHE A 71 0.99 0.65 7.03
CA PHE A 71 0.79 1.83 6.20
C PHE A 71 0.28 3.01 7.03
N PHE A 72 -0.75 2.80 7.83
CA PHE A 72 -1.31 3.82 8.71
C PHE A 72 -0.26 4.39 9.67
N LEU A 73 0.48 3.51 10.34
CA LEU A 73 1.50 3.93 11.31
C LEU A 73 2.65 4.69 10.62
N ALA A 74 3.18 4.14 9.54
CA ALA A 74 4.33 4.72 8.87
C ALA A 74 3.99 6.03 8.15
N SER A 75 2.86 6.09 7.43
CA SER A 75 2.46 7.30 6.69
C SER A 75 2.17 8.48 7.61
N ASN A 76 1.44 8.27 8.71
CA ASN A 76 1.16 9.33 9.67
C ASN A 76 2.43 9.76 10.43
N PHE A 77 3.32 8.80 10.77
CA PHE A 77 4.61 9.14 11.37
C PHE A 77 5.45 10.02 10.44
N LEU A 78 5.52 9.69 9.16
CA LEU A 78 6.30 10.46 8.17
C LEU A 78 5.65 11.79 7.79
N CYS A 79 4.33 11.91 7.93
CA CYS A 79 3.60 13.16 7.70
C CYS A 79 3.80 14.19 8.82
N TRP A 80 4.15 13.75 10.03
CA TRP A 80 4.26 14.62 11.20
C TRP A 80 5.51 15.51 11.23
N PRO A 81 6.76 15.02 10.94
CA PRO A 81 7.96 15.86 11.08
C PRO A 81 7.93 17.03 10.10
N GLY A 82 8.14 18.23 10.63
CA GLY A 82 8.17 19.47 9.83
C GLY A 82 6.79 19.97 9.38
N ASN A 83 5.71 19.25 9.63
CA ASN A 83 4.37 19.68 9.28
C ASN A 83 3.90 20.80 10.23
N MET A 84 3.58 21.96 9.67
CA MET A 84 3.16 23.15 10.44
C MET A 84 1.80 22.99 11.13
N MET A 85 0.98 22.01 10.70
CA MET A 85 -0.35 21.77 11.30
C MET A 85 -0.27 21.07 12.66
N TYR A 86 0.86 20.43 12.97
CA TYR A 86 1.02 19.62 14.18
C TYR A 86 2.21 20.10 15.02
N ALA A 87 2.03 20.22 16.32
CA ALA A 87 3.13 20.50 17.22
C ALA A 87 4.22 19.43 17.13
N GLN A 88 5.49 19.86 17.13
CA GLN A 88 6.65 18.94 17.01
C GLN A 88 7.01 18.32 18.37
N ASN A 89 6.02 17.66 19.00
CA ASN A 89 6.13 16.94 20.27
C ASN A 89 5.19 15.72 20.27
N ALA A 90 5.24 14.91 21.33
CA ALA A 90 4.41 13.70 21.43
C ALA A 90 2.90 13.97 21.30
N GLY A 91 2.40 15.10 21.82
CA GLY A 91 0.99 15.50 21.69
C GLY A 91 0.61 15.79 20.25
N GLY A 92 1.46 16.49 19.49
CA GLY A 92 1.25 16.75 18.08
C GLY A 92 1.27 15.48 17.21
N LEU A 93 2.17 14.53 17.54
CA LEU A 93 2.18 13.22 16.90
C LEU A 93 0.87 12.46 17.14
N MET A 94 0.37 12.46 18.38
CA MET A 94 -0.93 11.84 18.69
C MET A 94 -2.08 12.50 17.94
N THR A 95 -2.06 13.83 17.81
CA THR A 95 -3.05 14.58 17.03
C THR A 95 -3.00 14.20 15.54
N CYS A 96 -1.80 14.04 14.98
CA CYS A 96 -1.61 13.58 13.60
C CYS A 96 -2.23 12.18 13.39
N TYR A 97 -1.97 11.24 14.28
CA TYR A 97 -2.59 9.91 14.22
C TYR A 97 -4.12 9.97 14.37
N ALA A 98 -4.62 10.79 15.30
CA ALA A 98 -6.06 10.97 15.49
C ALA A 98 -6.73 11.54 14.24
N ALA A 99 -6.09 12.48 13.55
CA ALA A 99 -6.58 13.03 12.29
C ALA A 99 -6.57 12.01 11.13
N GLY A 100 -5.63 11.06 11.15
CA GLY A 100 -5.56 9.96 10.18
C GLY A 100 -6.59 8.85 10.42
N LEU A 101 -7.09 8.70 11.65
CA LEU A 101 -7.95 7.58 12.05
C LEU A 101 -9.24 7.43 11.21
N PRO A 102 -9.95 8.50 10.82
CA PRO A 102 -11.14 8.39 9.97
C PRO A 102 -10.88 7.76 8.59
N PHE A 103 -9.65 7.83 8.08
CA PHE A 103 -9.27 7.27 6.78
C PHE A 103 -8.85 5.80 6.87
N PHE A 104 -8.47 5.33 8.04
CA PHE A 104 -8.00 3.96 8.26
C PHE A 104 -9.01 2.87 7.85
N PRO A 105 -10.32 2.97 8.16
CA PRO A 105 -11.30 1.98 7.69
C PRO A 105 -11.35 1.87 6.17
N GLY A 106 -11.19 2.97 5.44
CA GLY A 106 -11.11 2.98 3.98
C GLY A 106 -9.90 2.22 3.45
N THR A 107 -8.74 2.39 4.08
CA THR A 107 -7.52 1.65 3.76
C THR A 107 -7.71 0.15 3.98
N VAL A 108 -8.25 -0.25 5.13
CA VAL A 108 -8.53 -1.67 5.44
C VAL A 108 -9.52 -2.26 4.45
N ALA A 109 -10.62 -1.55 4.16
CA ALA A 109 -11.61 -2.01 3.19
C ALA A 109 -11.02 -2.18 1.78
N GLY A 110 -10.22 -1.22 1.32
CA GLY A 110 -9.51 -1.29 0.06
C GLY A 110 -8.58 -2.51 0.00
N ASP A 111 -7.73 -2.68 1.00
CA ASP A 111 -6.79 -3.80 1.07
C ASP A 111 -7.51 -5.16 1.06
N LEU A 112 -8.62 -5.30 1.78
CA LEU A 112 -9.42 -6.53 1.80
C LEU A 112 -10.08 -6.81 0.44
N VAL A 113 -10.66 -5.78 -0.19
CA VAL A 113 -11.30 -5.90 -1.51
C VAL A 113 -10.27 -6.29 -2.56
N TYR A 114 -9.15 -5.58 -2.65
CA TYR A 114 -8.11 -5.89 -3.64
C TYR A 114 -7.42 -7.22 -3.38
N SER A 115 -7.13 -7.56 -2.13
CA SER A 115 -6.57 -8.87 -1.78
C SER A 115 -7.52 -10.00 -2.16
N THR A 116 -8.81 -9.84 -1.88
CA THR A 116 -9.83 -10.84 -2.26
C THR A 116 -9.96 -10.96 -3.78
N ALA A 117 -9.99 -9.86 -4.50
CA ALA A 117 -10.08 -9.85 -5.95
C ALA A 117 -8.85 -10.51 -6.60
N LEU A 118 -7.64 -10.15 -6.15
CA LEU A 118 -6.41 -10.67 -6.74
C LEU A 118 -6.16 -12.13 -6.39
N PHE A 119 -6.17 -12.48 -5.10
CA PHE A 119 -5.91 -13.86 -4.67
C PHE A 119 -7.07 -14.81 -4.98
N GLY A 120 -8.31 -14.34 -4.78
CA GLY A 120 -9.51 -15.09 -5.13
C GLY A 120 -9.66 -15.26 -6.65
N GLY A 121 -9.44 -14.20 -7.42
CA GLY A 121 -9.42 -14.24 -8.89
C GLY A 121 -8.35 -15.19 -9.42
N PHE A 122 -7.13 -15.12 -8.88
CA PHE A 122 -6.05 -16.04 -9.25
C PHE A 122 -6.38 -17.50 -8.90
N ALA A 123 -6.97 -17.74 -7.73
CA ALA A 123 -7.41 -19.09 -7.34
C ALA A 123 -8.51 -19.65 -8.25
N LEU A 124 -9.41 -18.78 -8.72
CA LEU A 124 -10.40 -19.15 -9.72
C LEU A 124 -9.76 -19.45 -11.08
N LEU A 125 -8.85 -18.60 -11.55
CA LEU A 125 -8.13 -18.83 -12.81
C LEU A 125 -7.37 -20.16 -12.81
N GLN A 126 -6.73 -20.54 -11.71
CA GLN A 126 -6.06 -21.84 -11.56
C GLN A 126 -7.01 -23.04 -11.67
N ARG A 127 -8.32 -22.88 -11.44
CA ARG A 127 -9.29 -23.95 -11.64
C ARG A 127 -9.59 -24.16 -13.13
N TYR A 128 -9.68 -23.08 -13.89
CA TYR A 128 -10.01 -23.11 -15.31
C TYR A 128 -8.79 -23.27 -16.23
N LEU A 129 -7.61 -22.82 -15.76
CA LEU A 129 -6.34 -22.88 -16.49
C LEU A 129 -5.33 -23.71 -15.70
N PRO A 130 -5.26 -25.03 -15.90
CA PRO A 130 -4.34 -25.92 -15.20
C PRO A 130 -2.86 -25.53 -15.33
N GLU A 131 -2.50 -24.85 -16.41
CA GLU A 131 -1.17 -24.34 -16.71
C GLU A 131 -0.66 -23.33 -15.66
N LEU A 132 -1.57 -22.63 -14.97
CA LEU A 132 -1.26 -21.70 -13.89
C LEU A 132 -1.03 -22.38 -12.54
N ARG A 133 -1.26 -23.70 -12.45
CA ARG A 133 -0.95 -24.45 -11.22
C ARG A 133 0.55 -24.59 -11.12
N ALA A 134 1.11 -24.21 -9.96
CA ALA A 134 2.53 -24.40 -9.71
C ALA A 134 2.92 -25.85 -9.98
N VAL A 135 3.83 -26.07 -10.95
CA VAL A 135 4.41 -27.38 -11.17
C VAL A 135 5.20 -27.73 -9.91
N PRO A 136 4.91 -28.86 -9.23
CA PRO A 136 5.69 -29.25 -8.07
C PRO A 136 7.14 -29.44 -8.50
N VAL A 137 8.03 -28.58 -8.01
CA VAL A 137 9.46 -28.77 -8.18
C VAL A 137 9.82 -30.07 -7.46
N ARG A 138 10.03 -31.14 -8.23
CA ARG A 138 10.63 -32.36 -7.68
C ARG A 138 12.01 -31.98 -7.13
N ARG A 139 12.12 -31.97 -5.84
CA ARG A 139 13.41 -32.00 -5.12
C ARG A 139 13.92 -33.43 -5.09
#